data_2c9b1c69666d40134e3a6f21ff910d32
#
_entry.id   2c9b1c69666d40134e3a6f21ff910d32
#
_cell.length_a   1.000
_cell.length_b   1.000
_cell.length_c   1.000
_cell.angle_alpha   90.00
_cell.angle_beta   90.00
_cell.angle_gamma   90.00
#
_symmetry.space_group_name_H-M   'P 1'
#
loop_
_entity.id
_entity.type
_entity.pdbx_description
1 polymer ?
#
loop_
_entity_poly.entity_id
_entity_poly.type
_entity_poly.pdbx_seq_one_letter_code
_entity_poly.pdbx_strand_id
1 'polypeptide(L)'
;KPGPGRYRQFYQCDADTVGAASVAADAEICAMLADTLEVVGIPRGDYLVRVNNRKVLNGVLEAMGVADEHQQAAVLRTIDKFDKVGEQGVRELLGQGRLDASGAYIDGVGLSEAQAEPVLAFLTSKGTDAGETVANLRAAVGESAVGAEGVDELEQIGALLAAQGYGSDRIEIDPSVVRGLGCEALRIGPEID
;
A
#
# COMPACT_ATOMS: atom_id res chain seq x y z
N LYS A 1 -1.32 22.52 11.81
CA LYS A 1 -1.32 23.92 11.34
C LYS A 1 -2.06 23.97 10.01
N PRO A 2 -2.91 24.98 9.75
CA PRO A 2 -3.49 25.19 8.43
C PRO A 2 -2.38 25.45 7.39
N GLY A 3 -2.60 25.02 6.15
CA GLY A 3 -1.68 25.21 5.05
C GLY A 3 -2.41 25.02 3.72
N PRO A 4 -1.74 25.13 2.58
CA PRO A 4 -2.35 24.83 1.28
C PRO A 4 -3.00 23.44 1.30
N GLY A 5 -4.29 23.34 0.95
CA GLY A 5 -5.08 22.12 1.00
C GLY A 5 -5.42 21.58 2.39
N ARG A 6 -5.05 22.28 3.49
CA ARG A 6 -5.35 21.88 4.86
C ARG A 6 -6.14 22.98 5.57
N TYR A 7 -7.44 22.81 5.66
CA TYR A 7 -8.37 23.74 6.30
C TYR A 7 -8.74 23.26 7.70
N ARG A 8 -9.18 24.18 8.57
CA ARG A 8 -9.68 23.84 9.91
C ARG A 8 -11.05 23.18 9.88
N GLN A 9 -11.80 23.42 8.82
CA GLN A 9 -13.13 22.87 8.58
C GLN A 9 -13.23 22.54 7.09
N PHE A 10 -13.75 21.34 6.77
CA PHE A 10 -13.94 20.86 5.41
C PHE A 10 -15.06 19.81 5.39
N TYR A 11 -15.63 19.57 4.23
CA TYR A 11 -16.58 18.47 4.02
C TYR A 11 -15.82 17.17 3.72
N GLN A 12 -16.29 16.08 4.33
CA GLN A 12 -15.87 14.73 3.98
C GLN A 12 -17.07 13.97 3.40
N CYS A 13 -16.81 13.11 2.43
CA CYS A 13 -17.75 12.13 1.94
C CYS A 13 -17.13 10.75 2.26
N ASP A 14 -17.79 10.02 3.11
CA ASP A 14 -17.35 8.69 3.55
C ASP A 14 -18.36 7.64 3.07
N ALA A 15 -17.88 6.47 2.73
CA ALA A 15 -18.69 5.32 2.37
C ALA A 15 -18.13 4.08 3.05
N ASP A 16 -18.98 3.40 3.82
CA ASP A 16 -18.62 2.21 4.57
C ASP A 16 -19.57 1.06 4.24
N THR A 17 -19.04 -0.15 4.16
CA THR A 17 -19.81 -1.38 4.08
C THR A 17 -19.69 -2.14 5.40
N VAL A 18 -20.81 -2.44 6.04
CA VAL A 18 -20.86 -3.11 7.34
C VAL A 18 -21.52 -4.48 7.20
N GLY A 19 -20.89 -5.50 7.81
CA GLY A 19 -21.47 -6.86 7.88
C GLY A 19 -21.25 -7.71 6.62
N ALA A 20 -20.47 -7.26 5.64
CA ALA A 20 -20.06 -8.06 4.50
C ALA A 20 -18.73 -8.76 4.80
N ALA A 21 -18.72 -10.09 4.69
CA ALA A 21 -17.49 -10.89 4.84
C ALA A 21 -16.79 -11.17 3.50
N SER A 22 -17.31 -10.61 2.42
CA SER A 22 -16.81 -10.87 1.06
C SER A 22 -15.96 -9.72 0.55
N VAL A 23 -14.85 -10.01 -0.07
CA VAL A 23 -13.98 -9.05 -0.79
C VAL A 23 -14.70 -8.32 -1.94
N ALA A 24 -15.90 -8.76 -2.31
CA ALA A 24 -16.74 -8.03 -3.25
C ALA A 24 -17.11 -6.64 -2.74
N ALA A 25 -17.24 -6.46 -1.40
CA ALA A 25 -17.46 -5.15 -0.79
C ALA A 25 -16.26 -4.21 -1.01
N ASP A 26 -15.04 -4.75 -0.91
CA ASP A 26 -13.82 -3.97 -1.13
C ASP A 26 -13.70 -3.55 -2.60
N ALA A 27 -14.00 -4.46 -3.53
CA ALA A 27 -14.06 -4.14 -4.96
C ALA A 27 -15.12 -3.07 -5.26
N GLU A 28 -16.30 -3.14 -4.62
CA GLU A 28 -17.38 -2.15 -4.77
C GLU A 28 -16.93 -0.76 -4.28
N ILE A 29 -16.27 -0.68 -3.13
CA ILE A 29 -15.73 0.59 -2.61
C ILE A 29 -14.68 1.18 -3.58
N CYS A 30 -13.78 0.36 -4.12
CA CYS A 30 -12.81 0.81 -5.11
C CYS A 30 -13.49 1.37 -6.37
N ALA A 31 -14.50 0.66 -6.89
CA ALA A 31 -15.29 1.07 -8.04
C ALA A 31 -16.06 2.37 -7.77
N MET A 32 -16.76 2.45 -6.63
CA MET A 32 -17.51 3.63 -6.20
C MET A 32 -16.61 4.86 -6.12
N LEU A 33 -15.40 4.70 -5.63
CA LEU A 33 -14.43 5.78 -5.52
C LEU A 33 -14.01 6.30 -6.90
N ALA A 34 -13.64 5.39 -7.81
CA ALA A 34 -13.28 5.76 -9.18
C ALA A 34 -14.44 6.49 -9.90
N ASP A 35 -15.67 5.98 -9.76
CA ASP A 35 -16.86 6.60 -10.34
C ASP A 35 -17.16 7.97 -9.69
N THR A 36 -16.99 8.10 -8.40
CA THR A 36 -17.20 9.38 -7.69
C THR A 36 -16.24 10.44 -8.20
N LEU A 37 -14.96 10.10 -8.42
CA LEU A 37 -13.98 11.04 -8.97
C LEU A 37 -14.38 11.54 -10.35
N GLU A 38 -14.86 10.66 -11.23
CA GLU A 38 -15.36 11.05 -12.57
C GLU A 38 -16.63 11.92 -12.48
N VAL A 39 -17.56 11.58 -11.58
CA VAL A 39 -18.80 12.35 -11.38
C VAL A 39 -18.52 13.77 -10.87
N VAL A 40 -17.53 13.95 -9.99
CA VAL A 40 -17.13 15.28 -9.53
C VAL A 40 -16.26 16.06 -10.53
N GLY A 41 -15.97 15.47 -11.69
CA GLY A 41 -15.32 16.14 -12.81
C GLY A 41 -13.82 15.93 -12.93
N ILE A 42 -13.25 14.95 -12.20
CA ILE A 42 -11.86 14.54 -12.39
C ILE A 42 -11.81 13.50 -13.50
N PRO A 43 -11.21 13.82 -14.66
CA PRO A 43 -11.21 12.90 -15.80
C PRO A 43 -10.30 11.70 -15.59
N ARG A 44 -10.52 10.63 -16.36
CA ARG A 44 -9.61 9.49 -16.42
C ARG A 44 -8.21 9.94 -16.84
N GLY A 45 -7.20 9.42 -16.18
CA GLY A 45 -5.79 9.80 -16.34
C GLY A 45 -5.32 10.86 -15.34
N ASP A 46 -6.24 11.61 -14.69
CA ASP A 46 -5.90 12.58 -13.64
C ASP A 46 -6.07 11.99 -12.23
N TYR A 47 -6.49 10.74 -12.12
CA TYR A 47 -6.57 10.00 -10.87
C TYR A 47 -6.21 8.54 -11.06
N LEU A 48 -5.78 7.89 -9.98
CA LEU A 48 -5.57 6.47 -9.91
C LEU A 48 -5.95 5.97 -8.52
N VAL A 49 -6.87 5.02 -8.44
CA VAL A 49 -7.22 4.34 -7.19
C VAL A 49 -6.24 3.19 -7.00
N ARG A 50 -5.48 3.25 -5.91
CA ARG A 50 -4.50 2.21 -5.57
C ARG A 50 -5.03 1.37 -4.42
N VAL A 51 -5.00 0.06 -4.58
CA VAL A 51 -5.46 -0.90 -3.57
C VAL A 51 -4.35 -1.84 -3.16
N ASN A 52 -4.26 -2.10 -1.86
CA ASN A 52 -3.38 -3.10 -1.28
C ASN A 52 -4.07 -3.79 -0.09
N ASN A 53 -3.53 -4.93 0.35
CA ASN A 53 -4.04 -5.68 1.49
C ASN A 53 -2.99 -5.76 2.60
N ARG A 54 -3.39 -5.37 3.81
CA ARG A 54 -2.53 -5.40 4.99
C ARG A 54 -2.02 -6.79 5.34
N LYS A 55 -2.79 -7.85 5.07
CA LYS A 55 -2.38 -9.23 5.31
C LYS A 55 -1.13 -9.61 4.53
N VAL A 56 -0.97 -9.08 3.30
CA VAL A 56 0.23 -9.32 2.49
C VAL A 56 1.47 -8.80 3.21
N LEU A 57 1.42 -7.56 3.69
CA LEU A 57 2.54 -6.97 4.43
C LEU A 57 2.80 -7.71 5.75
N ASN A 58 1.75 -8.09 6.49
CA ASN A 58 1.90 -8.89 7.70
C ASN A 58 2.59 -10.23 7.38
N GLY A 59 2.23 -10.87 6.27
CA GLY A 59 2.87 -12.08 5.81
C GLY A 59 4.37 -11.90 5.50
N VAL A 60 4.74 -10.80 4.87
CA VAL A 60 6.15 -10.46 4.64
C VAL A 60 6.90 -10.26 5.97
N LEU A 61 6.29 -9.57 6.94
CA LEU A 61 6.90 -9.38 8.27
C LEU A 61 7.05 -10.71 9.02
N GLU A 62 6.08 -11.63 8.92
CA GLU A 62 6.20 -12.98 9.48
C GLU A 62 7.35 -13.76 8.81
N ALA A 63 7.46 -13.72 7.49
CA ALA A 63 8.51 -14.40 6.73
C ALA A 63 9.92 -13.90 7.11
N MET A 64 10.05 -12.63 7.50
CA MET A 64 11.30 -12.06 8.02
C MET A 64 11.68 -12.53 9.42
N GLY A 65 10.78 -13.17 10.16
CA GLY A 65 11.00 -13.58 11.54
C GLY A 65 11.06 -12.41 12.54
N VAL A 66 10.51 -11.24 12.20
CA VAL A 66 10.41 -10.09 13.10
C VAL A 66 9.21 -10.26 14.01
N ALA A 67 9.43 -10.76 15.22
CA ALA A 67 8.37 -11.00 16.20
C ALA A 67 8.08 -9.81 17.12
N ASP A 68 9.01 -8.84 17.21
CA ASP A 68 8.85 -7.67 18.07
C ASP A 68 7.90 -6.64 17.44
N GLU A 69 6.80 -6.34 18.14
CA GLU A 69 5.78 -5.38 17.68
C GLU A 69 6.34 -3.96 17.48
N HIS A 70 7.30 -3.53 18.31
CA HIS A 70 7.94 -2.23 18.17
C HIS A 70 8.78 -2.16 16.90
N GLN A 71 9.48 -3.25 16.58
CA GLN A 71 10.28 -3.35 15.37
C GLN A 71 9.38 -3.43 14.13
N GLN A 72 8.29 -4.20 14.18
CA GLN A 72 7.27 -4.21 13.10
C GLN A 72 6.70 -2.81 12.86
N ALA A 73 6.31 -2.09 13.93
CA ALA A 73 5.81 -0.72 13.80
C ALA A 73 6.87 0.24 13.24
N ALA A 74 8.15 0.03 13.54
CA ALA A 74 9.25 0.83 12.99
C ALA A 74 9.47 0.54 11.50
N VAL A 75 9.39 -0.73 11.09
CA VAL A 75 9.41 -1.15 9.67
C VAL A 75 8.28 -0.47 8.90
N LEU A 76 7.05 -0.55 9.42
CA LEU A 76 5.87 0.06 8.78
C LEU A 76 6.02 1.58 8.59
N ARG A 77 6.52 2.29 9.63
CA ARG A 77 6.80 3.74 9.51
C ARG A 77 7.90 4.05 8.50
N THR A 78 8.81 3.12 8.29
CA THR A 78 9.89 3.28 7.31
C THR A 78 9.36 3.07 5.89
N ILE A 79 8.52 2.06 5.69
CA ILE A 79 7.85 1.78 4.42
C ILE A 79 6.98 2.97 3.97
N ASP A 80 6.25 3.61 4.89
CA ASP A 80 5.41 4.81 4.59
C ASP A 80 6.22 5.99 4.02
N LYS A 81 7.53 5.94 4.09
CA LYS A 81 8.42 6.95 3.50
C LYS A 81 8.87 6.60 2.08
N PHE A 82 8.48 5.44 1.55
CA PHE A 82 8.96 4.94 0.25
C PHE A 82 8.80 5.97 -0.87
N ASP A 83 7.63 6.60 -0.99
CA ASP A 83 7.35 7.64 -1.99
C ASP A 83 8.28 8.85 -1.88
N LYS A 84 8.85 9.12 -0.68
CA LYS A 84 9.68 10.31 -0.42
C LYS A 84 11.17 10.05 -0.57
N VAL A 85 11.62 8.86 -0.20
CA VAL A 85 13.05 8.55 -0.09
C VAL A 85 13.50 7.48 -1.08
N GLY A 86 12.57 6.83 -1.78
CA GLY A 86 12.83 5.75 -2.72
C GLY A 86 13.35 4.47 -2.07
N GLU A 87 13.62 3.47 -2.88
CA GLU A 87 14.10 2.15 -2.43
C GLU A 87 15.39 2.25 -1.61
N GLN A 88 16.38 3.00 -2.12
CA GLN A 88 17.66 3.13 -1.44
C GLN A 88 17.52 3.80 -0.07
N GLY A 89 16.69 4.84 0.04
CA GLY A 89 16.44 5.52 1.31
C GLY A 89 15.70 4.64 2.30
N VAL A 90 14.77 3.79 1.85
CA VAL A 90 14.10 2.81 2.70
C VAL A 90 15.09 1.73 3.14
N ARG A 91 15.94 1.21 2.25
CA ARG A 91 17.01 0.23 2.58
C ARG A 91 17.91 0.75 3.71
N GLU A 92 18.37 2.00 3.60
CA GLU A 92 19.19 2.63 4.64
C GLU A 92 18.45 2.77 5.98
N LEU A 93 17.17 3.20 5.94
CA LEU A 93 16.34 3.37 7.13
C LEU A 93 15.89 2.04 7.76
N LEU A 94 15.75 0.97 7.00
CA LEU A 94 15.54 -0.37 7.54
C LEU A 94 16.80 -0.88 8.24
N GLY A 95 17.98 -0.54 7.73
CA GLY A 95 19.29 -0.89 8.31
C GLY A 95 19.74 0.06 9.42
N GLN A 96 20.90 0.67 9.25
CA GLN A 96 21.53 1.52 10.27
C GLN A 96 20.94 2.93 10.35
N GLY A 97 20.39 3.44 9.28
CA GLY A 97 19.89 4.81 9.17
C GLY A 97 20.60 5.60 8.08
N ARG A 98 20.27 6.90 7.98
CA ARG A 98 20.81 7.79 6.96
C ARG A 98 20.86 9.25 7.39
N LEU A 99 21.64 10.05 6.69
CA LEU A 99 21.53 11.51 6.76
C LEU A 99 20.32 12.01 5.99
N ASP A 100 19.56 12.92 6.56
CA ASP A 100 18.50 13.63 5.84
C ASP A 100 19.05 14.80 5.00
N ALA A 101 18.16 15.49 4.28
CA ALA A 101 18.53 16.64 3.45
C ALA A 101 19.10 17.83 4.25
N SER A 102 18.88 17.87 5.56
CA SER A 102 19.43 18.91 6.46
C SER A 102 20.80 18.53 7.03
N GLY A 103 21.27 17.31 6.78
CA GLY A 103 22.48 16.73 7.36
C GLY A 103 22.29 16.14 8.75
N ALA A 104 21.06 16.06 9.25
CA ALA A 104 20.75 15.36 10.50
C ALA A 104 20.71 13.84 10.26
N TYR A 105 21.31 13.07 11.19
CA TYR A 105 21.26 11.62 11.13
C TYR A 105 19.93 11.10 11.66
N ILE A 106 19.29 10.22 10.87
CA ILE A 106 18.07 9.52 11.24
C ILE A 106 18.44 8.07 11.50
N ASP A 107 18.22 7.62 12.74
CA ASP A 107 18.46 6.23 13.11
C ASP A 107 17.56 5.28 12.32
N GLY A 108 18.12 4.14 11.92
CA GLY A 108 17.40 3.07 11.24
C GLY A 108 16.72 2.11 12.22
N VAL A 109 16.01 1.13 11.64
CA VAL A 109 15.32 0.06 12.40
C VAL A 109 16.32 -0.98 12.94
N GLY A 110 17.52 -1.05 12.36
CA GLY A 110 18.57 -1.99 12.75
C GLY A 110 18.38 -3.41 12.21
N LEU A 111 17.64 -3.58 11.12
CA LEU A 111 17.53 -4.87 10.43
C LEU A 111 18.85 -5.24 9.75
N SER A 112 19.13 -6.53 9.68
CA SER A 112 20.16 -7.05 8.79
C SER A 112 19.69 -6.94 7.32
N GLU A 113 20.64 -6.96 6.40
CA GLU A 113 20.31 -6.92 4.96
C GLU A 113 19.37 -8.08 4.54
N ALA A 114 19.61 -9.28 5.07
CA ALA A 114 18.77 -10.44 4.84
C ALA A 114 17.31 -10.26 5.32
N GLN A 115 17.11 -9.47 6.37
CA GLN A 115 15.76 -9.14 6.86
C GLN A 115 15.12 -7.98 6.09
N ALA A 116 15.91 -7.04 5.61
CA ALA A 116 15.40 -5.91 4.81
C ALA A 116 14.97 -6.32 3.40
N GLU A 117 15.64 -7.31 2.81
CA GLU A 117 15.42 -7.73 1.42
C GLU A 117 13.97 -8.16 1.10
N PRO A 118 13.28 -8.98 1.92
CA PRO A 118 11.87 -9.31 1.68
C PRO A 118 10.94 -8.09 1.68
N VAL A 119 11.20 -7.08 2.51
CA VAL A 119 10.42 -5.84 2.54
C VAL A 119 10.64 -5.04 1.27
N LEU A 120 11.87 -4.94 0.82
CA LEU A 120 12.20 -4.23 -0.42
C LEU A 120 11.62 -4.95 -1.64
N ALA A 121 11.72 -6.29 -1.67
CA ALA A 121 11.09 -7.10 -2.70
C ALA A 121 9.56 -6.92 -2.72
N PHE A 122 8.92 -6.82 -1.56
CA PHE A 122 7.50 -6.50 -1.46
C PHE A 122 7.19 -5.11 -2.03
N LEU A 123 7.92 -4.07 -1.66
CA LEU A 123 7.69 -2.70 -2.11
C LEU A 123 7.91 -2.53 -3.63
N THR A 124 8.79 -3.33 -4.21
CA THR A 124 9.10 -3.33 -5.64
C THR A 124 8.38 -4.44 -6.42
N SER A 125 7.43 -5.13 -5.79
CA SER A 125 6.71 -6.24 -6.39
C SER A 125 5.65 -5.83 -7.43
N LYS A 126 5.42 -4.53 -7.62
CA LYS A 126 4.54 -4.03 -8.67
C LYS A 126 5.05 -4.48 -10.04
N GLY A 127 4.22 -5.26 -10.73
CA GLY A 127 4.47 -5.73 -12.09
C GLY A 127 3.90 -4.79 -13.15
N THR A 128 3.98 -5.22 -14.39
CA THR A 128 3.42 -4.50 -15.54
C THR A 128 1.89 -4.61 -15.62
N ASP A 129 1.33 -5.62 -14.96
CA ASP A 129 -0.11 -5.83 -14.83
C ASP A 129 -0.48 -6.42 -13.46
N ALA A 130 -1.77 -6.56 -13.21
CA ALA A 130 -2.28 -7.11 -11.95
C ALA A 130 -1.86 -8.57 -11.73
N GLY A 131 -1.80 -9.39 -12.78
CA GLY A 131 -1.40 -10.80 -12.68
C GLY A 131 0.07 -10.95 -12.27
N GLU A 132 0.96 -10.18 -12.89
CA GLU A 132 2.38 -10.15 -12.53
C GLU A 132 2.58 -9.62 -11.12
N THR A 133 1.86 -8.56 -10.73
CA THR A 133 1.91 -8.02 -9.36
C THR A 133 1.49 -9.08 -8.33
N VAL A 134 0.38 -9.78 -8.57
CA VAL A 134 -0.11 -10.87 -7.69
C VAL A 134 0.93 -12.00 -7.61
N ALA A 135 1.53 -12.41 -8.72
CA ALA A 135 2.57 -13.45 -8.73
C ALA A 135 3.81 -13.04 -7.92
N ASN A 136 4.25 -11.79 -8.06
CA ASN A 136 5.38 -11.24 -7.30
C ASN A 136 5.07 -11.16 -5.80
N LEU A 137 3.85 -10.73 -5.43
CA LEU A 137 3.39 -10.69 -4.04
C LEU A 137 3.34 -12.10 -3.44
N ARG A 138 2.86 -13.09 -4.20
CA ARG A 138 2.81 -14.49 -3.76
C ARG A 138 4.22 -15.03 -3.47
N ALA A 139 5.20 -14.66 -4.27
CA ALA A 139 6.60 -15.00 -4.00
C ALA A 139 7.14 -14.29 -2.74
N ALA A 140 6.77 -13.02 -2.53
CA ALA A 140 7.26 -12.21 -1.39
C ALA A 140 6.72 -12.68 -0.03
N VAL A 141 5.46 -13.17 0.03
CA VAL A 141 4.88 -13.67 1.29
C VAL A 141 5.35 -15.08 1.67
N GLY A 142 5.99 -15.81 0.74
CA GLY A 142 6.56 -17.13 0.99
C GLY A 142 5.53 -18.12 1.53
N GLU A 143 5.82 -18.73 2.70
CA GLU A 143 4.97 -19.75 3.34
C GLU A 143 3.97 -19.15 4.35
N SER A 144 3.88 -17.82 4.48
CA SER A 144 2.94 -17.19 5.40
C SER A 144 1.50 -17.43 4.97
N ALA A 145 0.71 -18.10 5.81
CA ALA A 145 -0.72 -18.34 5.55
C ALA A 145 -1.53 -17.04 5.49
N VAL A 146 -1.21 -16.08 6.36
CA VAL A 146 -1.87 -14.76 6.38
C VAL A 146 -1.51 -13.98 5.13
N GLY A 147 -0.24 -14.01 4.71
CA GLY A 147 0.20 -13.38 3.48
C GLY A 147 -0.47 -13.97 2.25
N ALA A 148 -0.54 -15.28 2.16
CA ALA A 148 -1.22 -15.99 1.05
C ALA A 148 -2.70 -15.62 0.97
N GLU A 149 -3.43 -15.60 2.10
CA GLU A 149 -4.82 -15.16 2.17
C GLU A 149 -4.98 -13.73 1.63
N GLY A 150 -4.10 -12.79 2.04
CA GLY A 150 -4.14 -11.41 1.55
C GLY A 150 -3.89 -11.30 0.04
N VAL A 151 -3.01 -12.13 -0.52
CA VAL A 151 -2.78 -12.18 -1.98
C VAL A 151 -4.00 -12.75 -2.71
N ASP A 152 -4.63 -13.81 -2.18
CA ASP A 152 -5.85 -14.38 -2.75
C ASP A 152 -7.01 -13.38 -2.76
N GLU A 153 -7.14 -12.57 -1.70
CA GLU A 153 -8.12 -11.49 -1.63
C GLU A 153 -7.85 -10.40 -2.69
N LEU A 154 -6.61 -9.95 -2.87
CA LEU A 154 -6.25 -8.99 -3.91
C LEU A 154 -6.51 -9.53 -5.32
N GLU A 155 -6.21 -10.79 -5.56
CA GLU A 155 -6.49 -11.44 -6.85
C GLU A 155 -7.99 -11.46 -7.15
N GLN A 156 -8.83 -11.78 -6.15
CA GLN A 156 -10.28 -11.75 -6.27
C GLN A 156 -10.82 -10.34 -6.51
N ILE A 157 -10.33 -9.33 -5.77
CA ILE A 157 -10.68 -7.93 -5.98
C ILE A 157 -10.35 -7.49 -7.41
N GLY A 158 -9.13 -7.79 -7.87
CA GLY A 158 -8.70 -7.48 -9.25
C GLY A 158 -9.58 -8.13 -10.31
N ALA A 159 -9.95 -9.41 -10.13
CA ALA A 159 -10.83 -10.13 -11.03
C ALA A 159 -12.25 -9.53 -11.07
N LEU A 160 -12.82 -9.16 -9.92
CA LEU A 160 -14.12 -8.52 -9.82
C LEU A 160 -14.14 -7.13 -10.49
N LEU A 161 -13.10 -6.33 -10.29
CA LEU A 161 -12.96 -5.02 -10.93
C LEU A 161 -12.82 -5.15 -12.44
N ALA A 162 -11.97 -6.07 -12.92
CA ALA A 162 -11.79 -6.33 -14.35
C ALA A 162 -13.10 -6.79 -15.02
N ALA A 163 -13.87 -7.66 -14.36
CA ALA A 163 -15.17 -8.13 -14.86
C ALA A 163 -16.21 -6.98 -14.99
N GLN A 164 -16.06 -5.92 -14.19
CA GLN A 164 -16.91 -4.73 -14.23
C GLN A 164 -16.36 -3.64 -15.18
N GLY A 165 -15.24 -3.87 -15.85
CA GLY A 165 -14.63 -2.95 -16.80
C GLY A 165 -13.74 -1.86 -16.17
N TYR A 166 -13.31 -2.04 -14.92
CA TYR A 166 -12.32 -1.18 -14.31
C TYR A 166 -10.91 -1.69 -14.65
N GLY A 167 -10.21 -0.95 -15.50
CA GLY A 167 -8.84 -1.25 -15.90
C GLY A 167 -7.80 -0.61 -14.98
N SER A 168 -6.53 -0.93 -15.25
CA SER A 168 -5.38 -0.37 -14.53
C SER A 168 -5.18 1.13 -14.74
N ASP A 169 -5.88 1.72 -15.69
CA ASP A 169 -5.98 3.17 -15.91
C ASP A 169 -6.86 3.88 -14.86
N ARG A 170 -7.63 3.13 -14.09
CA ARG A 170 -8.53 3.64 -13.05
C ARG A 170 -8.23 3.08 -11.66
N ILE A 171 -7.98 1.77 -11.57
CA ILE A 171 -7.76 1.05 -10.32
C ILE A 171 -6.62 0.06 -10.52
N GLU A 172 -5.60 0.11 -9.66
CA GLU A 172 -4.47 -0.81 -9.71
C GLU A 172 -4.13 -1.40 -8.34
N ILE A 173 -3.59 -2.62 -8.34
CA ILE A 173 -2.97 -3.23 -7.16
C ILE A 173 -1.57 -2.64 -7.02
N ASP A 174 -1.31 -1.94 -5.91
CA ASP A 174 -0.04 -1.28 -5.65
C ASP A 174 0.50 -1.61 -4.25
N PRO A 175 1.53 -2.46 -4.16
CA PRO A 175 2.14 -2.85 -2.89
C PRO A 175 2.73 -1.69 -2.09
N SER A 176 3.09 -0.59 -2.73
CA SER A 176 3.66 0.59 -2.07
C SER A 176 2.65 1.34 -1.19
N VAL A 177 1.36 1.08 -1.38
CA VAL A 177 0.31 1.67 -0.54
C VAL A 177 0.27 0.97 0.80
N VAL A 178 1.00 1.53 1.76
CA VAL A 178 1.06 1.04 3.14
C VAL A 178 0.61 2.17 4.06
N ARG A 179 -0.68 2.26 4.36
CA ARG A 179 -1.20 3.25 5.31
C ARG A 179 -1.90 2.59 6.49
N GLY A 180 -1.81 3.27 7.63
CA GLY A 180 -2.65 3.04 8.78
C GLY A 180 -2.18 1.91 9.69
N LEU A 181 -1.67 2.29 10.84
CA LEU A 181 -1.61 1.42 12.01
C LEU A 181 -3.07 1.17 12.44
N GLY A 182 -3.75 0.20 11.81
CA GLY A 182 -5.04 -0.29 12.25
C GLY A 182 -6.26 -0.11 11.34
N CYS A 183 -6.13 0.38 10.12
CA CYS A 183 -7.22 0.39 9.13
C CYS A 183 -6.72 -0.09 7.78
N GLU A 184 -7.52 -0.88 7.09
CA GLU A 184 -7.35 -1.18 5.67
C GLU A 184 -7.39 0.14 4.90
N ALA A 185 -6.35 0.44 4.12
CA ALA A 185 -6.18 1.76 3.55
C ALA A 185 -6.36 1.73 2.04
N LEU A 186 -7.45 2.33 1.62
CA LEU A 186 -7.64 2.81 0.26
C LEU A 186 -6.90 4.15 0.13
N ARG A 187 -5.98 4.30 -0.81
CA ARG A 187 -5.33 5.59 -1.09
C ARG A 187 -5.75 6.11 -2.45
N ILE A 188 -6.33 7.30 -2.43
CA ILE A 188 -6.49 8.13 -3.62
C ILE A 188 -5.35 9.13 -3.63
N GLY A 189 -4.58 9.16 -4.69
CA GLY A 189 -3.63 10.23 -4.92
C GLY A 189 -3.67 10.63 -6.38
N PRO A 190 -3.88 11.90 -6.72
CA PRO A 190 -3.39 12.40 -7.99
C PRO A 190 -1.86 12.42 -7.90
N GLU A 191 -1.17 11.84 -8.89
CA GLU A 191 0.19 12.30 -9.19
C GLU A 191 0.01 13.74 -9.71
N ILE A 192 0.22 14.70 -8.83
CA ILE A 192 0.41 16.09 -9.22
C ILE A 192 1.92 16.31 -9.13
N ASP A 193 2.56 16.43 -10.29
CA ASP A 193 3.90 17.00 -10.43
C ASP A 193 3.99 18.41 -9.85
#